data_47a6a506eb7389ebd03c9a38aef82812
#
_entry.id   47a6a506eb7389ebd03c9a38aef82812
#
_cell.length_a   1.000
_cell.length_b   1.000
_cell.length_c   1.000
_cell.angle_alpha   90.00
_cell.angle_beta   90.00
_cell.angle_gamma   90.00
#
_symmetry.space_group_name_H-M   'P 1'
#
loop_
_entity.id
_entity.type
_entity.pdbx_description
1 polymer ?
#
loop_
_entity_poly.entity_id
_entity_poly.type
_entity_poly.pdbx_seq_one_letter_code
_entity_poly.pdbx_strand_id
1 'polypeptide(L)'
;MLPDQIKNFREVITLKDGVYVLLRPLDKDDRKRLEELFHPLSDEDLRIFRSNVKDAEVVQAWCKDLNYDEVLPVLALVKDRAVGLGTLHFSHGSRRHIGEVRIFLAKDFRRRGLGIKLVRAMIELARKQGLHYLIGEVLADQTKVIRAFEQLGYKVQCTLENYFMYPDGDCVDVVFMTLSLKKKIEEF
;
A
#
# COMPACT_ATOMS: atom_id res chain seq x y z
N MET A 1 -17.89 1.67 -2.63
CA MET A 1 -18.28 0.28 -2.25
C MET A 1 -18.97 0.36 -0.90
N LEU A 2 -20.01 -0.43 -0.64
CA LEU A 2 -20.66 -0.42 0.69
C LEU A 2 -19.68 -0.99 1.74
N PRO A 3 -19.73 -0.52 2.99
CA PRO A 3 -18.83 -0.99 4.06
C PRO A 3 -18.75 -2.52 4.18
N ASP A 4 -19.87 -3.20 4.01
CA ASP A 4 -19.93 -4.67 4.05
C ASP A 4 -19.20 -5.35 2.88
N GLN A 5 -19.17 -4.72 1.71
CA GLN A 5 -18.44 -5.26 0.56
C GLN A 5 -16.92 -5.13 0.76
N ILE A 6 -16.46 -4.10 1.47
CA ILE A 6 -15.05 -3.95 1.87
C ILE A 6 -14.70 -5.06 2.86
N LYS A 7 -15.47 -5.20 3.93
CA LYS A 7 -15.22 -6.21 4.97
C LYS A 7 -15.18 -7.64 4.42
N ASN A 8 -15.94 -7.91 3.35
CA ASN A 8 -16.06 -9.22 2.72
C ASN A 8 -15.07 -9.42 1.56
N PHE A 9 -14.22 -8.42 1.23
CA PHE A 9 -13.21 -8.59 0.20
C PHE A 9 -12.26 -9.73 0.57
N ARG A 10 -12.16 -10.72 -0.31
CA ARG A 10 -11.21 -11.83 -0.22
C ARG A 10 -10.74 -12.17 -1.62
N GLU A 11 -9.43 -12.21 -1.84
CA GLU A 11 -8.82 -12.60 -3.09
C GLU A 11 -7.65 -13.53 -2.83
N VAL A 12 -7.61 -14.66 -3.50
CA VAL A 12 -6.46 -15.58 -3.45
C VAL A 12 -5.62 -15.37 -4.70
N ILE A 13 -4.37 -14.98 -4.51
CA ILE A 13 -3.39 -14.81 -5.59
C ILE A 13 -2.32 -15.89 -5.50
N THR A 14 -1.76 -16.28 -6.65
CA THR A 14 -0.66 -17.25 -6.72
C THR A 14 0.63 -16.50 -7.08
N LEU A 15 1.69 -16.64 -6.31
CA LEU A 15 3.00 -16.07 -6.60
C LEU A 15 3.71 -16.87 -7.70
N LYS A 16 4.83 -16.34 -8.22
CA LYS A 16 5.61 -16.98 -9.29
C LYS A 16 6.15 -18.37 -8.92
N ASP A 17 6.37 -18.60 -7.63
CA ASP A 17 6.86 -19.86 -7.06
C ASP A 17 5.74 -20.80 -6.59
N GLY A 18 4.49 -20.52 -6.98
CA GLY A 18 3.33 -21.36 -6.66
C GLY A 18 2.72 -21.13 -5.28
N VAL A 19 3.26 -20.23 -4.46
CA VAL A 19 2.70 -19.93 -3.13
C VAL A 19 1.38 -19.18 -3.27
N TYR A 20 0.35 -19.66 -2.57
CA TYR A 20 -0.95 -18.99 -2.45
C TYR A 20 -0.92 -17.94 -1.36
N VAL A 21 -1.40 -16.76 -1.67
CA VAL A 21 -1.52 -15.63 -0.75
C VAL A 21 -2.96 -15.16 -0.71
N LEU A 22 -3.55 -15.10 0.48
CA LEU A 22 -4.86 -14.50 0.70
C LEU A 22 -4.71 -13.00 0.91
N LEU A 23 -5.42 -12.20 0.12
CA LEU A 23 -5.59 -10.77 0.33
C LEU A 23 -6.96 -10.53 0.99
N ARG A 24 -6.97 -9.82 2.10
CA ARG A 24 -8.18 -9.39 2.79
C ARG A 24 -7.97 -8.08 3.56
N PRO A 25 -9.02 -7.33 3.87
CA PRO A 25 -8.88 -6.17 4.75
C PRO A 25 -8.29 -6.57 6.10
N LEU A 26 -7.56 -5.63 6.68
CA LEU A 26 -7.11 -5.71 8.06
C LEU A 26 -8.33 -5.78 8.98
N ASP A 27 -8.28 -6.61 9.98
CA ASP A 27 -9.30 -6.75 11.02
C ASP A 27 -8.71 -6.34 12.37
N LYS A 28 -9.59 -6.03 13.35
CA LYS A 28 -9.19 -5.69 14.72
C LYS A 28 -8.37 -6.80 15.40
N ASP A 29 -8.57 -8.05 15.00
CA ASP A 29 -7.91 -9.24 15.57
C ASP A 29 -6.55 -9.52 14.92
N ASP A 30 -6.09 -8.68 13.98
CA ASP A 30 -4.82 -8.85 13.26
C ASP A 30 -3.60 -8.21 13.96
N ARG A 31 -3.77 -7.62 15.14
CA ARG A 31 -2.69 -6.96 15.88
C ARG A 31 -1.41 -7.81 15.92
N LYS A 32 -1.53 -9.06 16.37
CA LYS A 32 -0.37 -9.96 16.47
C LYS A 32 0.31 -10.19 15.12
N ARG A 33 -0.46 -10.36 14.04
CA ARG A 33 0.06 -10.55 12.68
C ARG A 33 0.82 -9.33 12.18
N LEU A 34 0.36 -8.12 12.50
CA LEU A 34 1.08 -6.89 12.17
C LEU A 34 2.36 -6.74 13.00
N GLU A 35 2.31 -7.00 14.31
CA GLU A 35 3.49 -6.99 15.17
C GLU A 35 4.56 -7.96 14.64
N GLU A 36 4.17 -9.20 14.29
CA GLU A 36 5.07 -10.19 13.68
C GLU A 36 5.60 -9.76 12.30
N LEU A 37 4.81 -9.02 11.50
CA LEU A 37 5.24 -8.49 10.21
C LEU A 37 6.30 -7.40 10.37
N PHE A 38 6.18 -6.55 11.40
CA PHE A 38 7.06 -5.41 11.61
C PHE A 38 8.24 -5.69 12.54
N HIS A 39 8.15 -6.69 13.41
CA HIS A 39 9.20 -7.03 14.37
C HIS A 39 10.58 -7.26 13.72
N PRO A 40 10.71 -7.96 12.56
CA PRO A 40 12.00 -8.25 11.94
C PRO A 40 12.62 -7.05 11.18
N LEU A 41 12.00 -5.86 11.22
CA LEU A 41 12.48 -4.70 10.49
C LEU A 41 13.75 -4.15 11.10
N SER A 42 14.73 -3.87 10.26
CA SER A 42 15.91 -3.08 10.64
C SER A 42 15.54 -1.59 10.76
N ASP A 43 16.41 -0.82 11.38
CA ASP A 43 16.23 0.64 11.48
C ASP A 43 16.17 1.28 10.08
N GLU A 44 16.90 0.74 9.12
CA GLU A 44 16.84 1.17 7.72
C GLU A 44 15.46 0.91 7.09
N ASP A 45 14.83 -0.25 7.35
CA ASP A 45 13.48 -0.51 6.89
C ASP A 45 12.44 0.41 7.57
N LEU A 46 12.68 0.80 8.81
CA LEU A 46 11.78 1.69 9.56
C LEU A 46 11.77 3.12 9.02
N ARG A 47 12.86 3.55 8.39
CA ARG A 47 13.01 4.91 7.86
C ARG A 47 11.89 5.32 6.90
N ILE A 48 11.31 4.34 6.16
CA ILE A 48 10.23 4.62 5.19
C ILE A 48 8.83 4.73 5.81
N PHE A 49 8.68 4.39 7.10
CA PHE A 49 7.39 4.49 7.77
C PHE A 49 7.20 5.88 8.36
N ARG A 50 6.00 6.43 8.21
CA ARG A 50 5.60 7.72 8.82
C ARG A 50 5.30 7.62 10.31
N SER A 51 5.27 6.40 10.86
CA SER A 51 4.99 6.10 12.27
C SER A 51 5.93 5.01 12.76
N ASN A 52 6.22 4.99 14.04
CA ASN A 52 7.02 3.90 14.62
C ASN A 52 6.21 2.61 14.69
N VAL A 53 6.28 1.78 13.65
CA VAL A 53 5.54 0.51 13.55
C VAL A 53 6.07 -0.59 14.48
N LYS A 54 7.19 -0.37 15.17
CA LYS A 54 7.65 -1.27 16.26
C LYS A 54 6.97 -0.96 17.58
N ASP A 55 6.34 0.20 17.71
CA ASP A 55 5.57 0.55 18.89
C ASP A 55 4.25 -0.23 18.88
N ALA A 56 4.07 -1.07 19.88
CA ALA A 56 2.88 -1.90 20.03
C ALA A 56 1.60 -1.06 20.19
N GLU A 57 1.69 0.16 20.75
CA GLU A 57 0.56 1.06 20.88
C GLU A 57 0.12 1.62 19.52
N VAL A 58 1.06 1.95 18.64
CA VAL A 58 0.78 2.37 17.26
C VAL A 58 0.07 1.28 16.48
N VAL A 59 0.58 0.04 16.54
CA VAL A 59 -0.04 -1.11 15.86
C VAL A 59 -1.42 -1.42 16.45
N GLN A 60 -1.56 -1.30 17.76
CA GLN A 60 -2.85 -1.49 18.43
C GLN A 60 -3.88 -0.43 17.98
N ALA A 61 -3.48 0.84 17.92
CA ALA A 61 -4.34 1.92 17.45
C ALA A 61 -4.82 1.67 16.01
N TRP A 62 -3.95 1.21 15.12
CA TRP A 62 -4.32 0.86 13.75
C TRP A 62 -5.38 -0.23 13.67
N CYS A 63 -5.37 -1.20 14.57
CA CYS A 63 -6.38 -2.26 14.62
C CYS A 63 -7.67 -1.83 15.32
N LYS A 64 -7.55 -1.02 16.38
CA LYS A 64 -8.68 -0.58 17.19
C LYS A 64 -9.52 0.49 16.49
N ASP A 65 -8.85 1.45 15.85
CA ASP A 65 -9.47 2.64 15.30
C ASP A 65 -9.61 2.54 13.76
N LEU A 66 -9.92 1.32 13.27
CA LEU A 66 -10.11 1.06 11.85
C LEU A 66 -11.25 1.93 11.28
N ASN A 67 -10.88 2.87 10.42
CA ASN A 67 -11.81 3.67 9.64
C ASN A 67 -11.53 3.47 8.14
N TYR A 68 -12.31 2.60 7.51
CA TYR A 68 -12.15 2.29 6.08
C TYR A 68 -12.53 3.44 5.14
N ASP A 69 -13.15 4.52 5.66
CA ASP A 69 -13.43 5.73 4.88
C ASP A 69 -12.20 6.66 4.82
N GLU A 70 -11.24 6.49 5.72
CA GLU A 70 -9.96 7.21 5.73
C GLU A 70 -8.84 6.37 5.10
N VAL A 71 -8.72 5.12 5.54
CA VAL A 71 -7.68 4.21 5.08
C VAL A 71 -8.25 2.81 4.94
N LEU A 72 -8.08 2.21 3.78
CA LEU A 72 -8.40 0.81 3.53
C LEU A 72 -7.12 -0.03 3.55
N PRO A 73 -6.77 -0.65 4.69
CA PRO A 73 -5.63 -1.55 4.79
C PRO A 73 -6.01 -2.97 4.34
N VAL A 74 -5.16 -3.58 3.52
CA VAL A 74 -5.29 -4.95 3.02
C VAL A 74 -4.06 -5.75 3.41
N LEU A 75 -4.26 -6.83 4.16
CA LEU A 75 -3.22 -7.79 4.49
C LEU A 75 -3.04 -8.82 3.37
N ALA A 76 -1.78 -9.18 3.13
CA ALA A 76 -1.39 -10.35 2.36
C ALA A 76 -0.96 -11.46 3.33
N LEU A 77 -1.66 -12.58 3.33
CA LEU A 77 -1.47 -13.68 4.26
C LEU A 77 -1.03 -14.96 3.55
N VAL A 78 -0.02 -15.63 4.09
CA VAL A 78 0.33 -17.01 3.74
C VAL A 78 0.04 -17.88 4.96
N LYS A 79 -0.97 -18.74 4.87
CA LYS A 79 -1.58 -19.38 6.04
C LYS A 79 -2.01 -18.29 7.03
N ASP A 80 -1.46 -18.29 8.24
CA ASP A 80 -1.77 -17.29 9.28
C ASP A 80 -0.73 -16.15 9.38
N ARG A 81 0.36 -16.20 8.62
CA ARG A 81 1.43 -15.20 8.67
C ARG A 81 1.13 -14.03 7.73
N ALA A 82 1.17 -12.82 8.24
CA ALA A 82 1.18 -11.63 7.41
C ALA A 82 2.54 -11.48 6.70
N VAL A 83 2.50 -11.35 5.37
CA VAL A 83 3.69 -11.24 4.51
C VAL A 83 3.72 -9.94 3.71
N GLY A 84 2.68 -9.15 3.82
CA GLY A 84 2.59 -7.83 3.22
C GLY A 84 1.36 -7.05 3.70
N LEU A 85 1.43 -5.75 3.56
CA LEU A 85 0.37 -4.80 3.84
C LEU A 85 0.29 -3.80 2.69
N GLY A 86 -0.90 -3.63 2.13
CA GLY A 86 -1.22 -2.55 1.22
C GLY A 86 -2.21 -1.61 1.88
N THR A 87 -2.04 -0.30 1.72
CA THR A 87 -3.00 0.68 2.23
C THR A 87 -3.43 1.63 1.12
N LEU A 88 -4.73 1.90 1.06
CA LEU A 88 -5.33 2.91 0.20
C LEU A 88 -5.82 4.04 1.11
N HIS A 89 -5.15 5.18 1.05
CA HIS A 89 -5.50 6.38 1.80
C HIS A 89 -6.42 7.25 0.95
N PHE A 90 -7.55 7.67 1.50
CA PHE A 90 -8.53 8.50 0.81
C PHE A 90 -8.27 9.98 1.08
N SER A 91 -8.34 10.80 0.04
CA SER A 91 -8.33 12.26 0.20
C SER A 91 -9.74 12.80 0.39
N HIS A 92 -9.86 14.00 0.98
CA HIS A 92 -11.14 14.62 1.32
C HIS A 92 -11.40 15.93 0.56
N GLY A 93 -12.61 16.44 0.68
CA GLY A 93 -13.01 17.74 0.10
C GLY A 93 -12.90 17.75 -1.42
N SER A 94 -12.22 18.73 -1.96
CA SER A 94 -12.00 18.89 -3.41
C SER A 94 -11.12 17.79 -4.02
N ARG A 95 -10.37 17.05 -3.20
CA ARG A 95 -9.48 15.96 -3.61
C ARG A 95 -10.08 14.57 -3.36
N ARG A 96 -11.35 14.45 -2.96
CA ARG A 96 -12.02 13.18 -2.61
C ARG A 96 -11.99 12.10 -3.69
N HIS A 97 -11.66 12.45 -4.91
CA HIS A 97 -11.52 11.52 -6.05
C HIS A 97 -10.12 10.94 -6.19
N ILE A 98 -9.21 11.28 -5.29
CA ILE A 98 -7.80 10.86 -5.30
C ILE A 98 -7.55 9.93 -4.11
N GLY A 99 -6.79 8.85 -4.35
CA GLY A 99 -6.26 7.99 -3.32
C GLY A 99 -4.75 7.84 -3.42
N GLU A 100 -4.08 7.55 -2.30
CA GLU A 100 -2.66 7.21 -2.26
C GLU A 100 -2.50 5.74 -1.92
N VAL A 101 -1.72 5.02 -2.73
CA VAL A 101 -1.39 3.61 -2.49
C VAL A 101 -0.02 3.49 -1.87
N ARG A 102 0.06 2.81 -0.72
CA ARG A 102 1.32 2.44 -0.07
C ARG A 102 1.36 0.93 0.09
N ILE A 103 2.54 0.34 -0.05
CA ILE A 103 2.73 -1.09 0.17
C ILE A 103 3.97 -1.35 1.02
N PHE A 104 3.88 -2.37 1.83
CA PHE A 104 4.99 -2.94 2.56
C PHE A 104 5.01 -4.47 2.38
N LEU A 105 6.21 -5.05 2.25
CA LEU A 105 6.39 -6.50 2.09
C LEU A 105 7.46 -7.00 3.05
N ALA A 106 7.19 -8.13 3.67
CA ALA A 106 8.21 -8.87 4.42
C ALA A 106 9.42 -9.18 3.52
N LYS A 107 10.63 -9.12 4.07
CA LYS A 107 11.89 -9.27 3.30
C LYS A 107 11.93 -10.55 2.45
N ASP A 108 11.49 -11.66 3.03
CA ASP A 108 11.46 -12.98 2.40
C ASP A 108 10.36 -13.15 1.34
N PHE A 109 9.45 -12.16 1.21
CA PHE A 109 8.42 -12.10 0.17
C PHE A 109 8.66 -11.03 -0.90
N ARG A 110 9.76 -10.28 -0.80
CA ARG A 110 10.19 -9.34 -1.85
C ARG A 110 10.68 -10.12 -3.08
N ARG A 111 10.57 -9.50 -4.27
CA ARG A 111 11.01 -10.06 -5.59
C ARG A 111 10.31 -11.35 -6.04
N ARG A 112 9.24 -11.77 -5.36
CA ARG A 112 8.39 -12.94 -5.72
C ARG A 112 7.12 -12.55 -6.49
N GLY A 113 6.97 -11.27 -6.86
CA GLY A 113 5.80 -10.76 -7.59
C GLY A 113 4.64 -10.32 -6.69
N LEU A 114 4.74 -10.47 -5.36
CA LEU A 114 3.67 -10.09 -4.43
C LEU A 114 3.32 -8.60 -4.53
N GLY A 115 4.33 -7.71 -4.60
CA GLY A 115 4.10 -6.26 -4.66
C GLY A 115 3.21 -5.84 -5.83
N ILE A 116 3.51 -6.32 -7.03
CA ILE A 116 2.71 -6.01 -8.23
C ILE A 116 1.26 -6.51 -8.07
N LYS A 117 1.08 -7.71 -7.52
CA LYS A 117 -0.26 -8.28 -7.30
C LYS A 117 -1.03 -7.50 -6.24
N LEU A 118 -0.37 -7.10 -5.16
CA LEU A 118 -0.98 -6.30 -4.09
C LEU A 118 -1.38 -4.91 -4.62
N VAL A 119 -0.49 -4.20 -5.34
CA VAL A 119 -0.85 -2.90 -5.94
C VAL A 119 -2.01 -3.07 -6.93
N ARG A 120 -2.05 -4.14 -7.72
CA ARG A 120 -3.17 -4.42 -8.64
C ARG A 120 -4.49 -4.58 -7.89
N ALA A 121 -4.49 -5.31 -6.78
CA ALA A 121 -5.68 -5.45 -5.93
C ALA A 121 -6.11 -4.08 -5.36
N MET A 122 -5.16 -3.25 -4.93
CA MET A 122 -5.46 -1.88 -4.47
C MET A 122 -6.06 -1.01 -5.57
N ILE A 123 -5.56 -1.13 -6.81
CA ILE A 123 -6.13 -0.43 -7.99
C ILE A 123 -7.59 -0.84 -8.22
N GLU A 124 -7.89 -2.14 -8.15
CA GLU A 124 -9.28 -2.62 -8.33
C GLU A 124 -10.20 -2.18 -7.19
N LEU A 125 -9.72 -2.17 -5.96
CA LEU A 125 -10.45 -1.63 -4.82
C LEU A 125 -10.70 -0.12 -4.99
N ALA A 126 -9.70 0.64 -5.43
CA ALA A 126 -9.84 2.08 -5.70
C ALA A 126 -10.89 2.37 -6.78
N ARG A 127 -10.92 1.58 -7.86
CA ARG A 127 -11.97 1.67 -8.89
C ARG A 127 -13.36 1.41 -8.32
N LYS A 128 -13.50 0.38 -7.50
CA LYS A 128 -14.78 0.05 -6.82
C LYS A 128 -15.22 1.15 -5.84
N GLN A 129 -14.28 1.92 -5.28
CA GLN A 129 -14.56 3.08 -4.44
C GLN A 129 -14.90 4.34 -5.24
N GLY A 130 -14.82 4.29 -6.57
CA GLY A 130 -15.13 5.43 -7.44
C GLY A 130 -14.01 6.47 -7.50
N LEU A 131 -12.78 6.11 -7.14
CA LEU A 131 -11.63 7.02 -7.29
C LEU A 131 -11.30 7.22 -8.77
N HIS A 132 -10.81 8.41 -9.09
CA HIS A 132 -10.40 8.78 -10.44
C HIS A 132 -8.90 8.71 -10.64
N TYR A 133 -8.13 8.95 -9.57
CA TYR A 133 -6.68 8.96 -9.59
C TYR A 133 -6.10 8.22 -8.40
N LEU A 134 -4.98 7.56 -8.63
CA LEU A 134 -4.10 7.07 -7.57
C LEU A 134 -2.76 7.76 -7.63
N ILE A 135 -2.22 8.06 -6.46
CA ILE A 135 -0.87 8.56 -6.24
C ILE A 135 -0.03 7.42 -5.68
N GLY A 136 1.21 7.33 -6.11
CA GLY A 136 2.28 6.55 -5.51
C GLY A 136 3.48 7.45 -5.29
N GLU A 137 3.99 7.49 -4.07
CA GLU A 137 5.24 8.15 -3.71
C GLU A 137 6.31 7.06 -3.55
N VAL A 138 7.39 7.13 -4.32
CA VAL A 138 8.46 6.13 -4.32
C VAL A 138 9.79 6.84 -4.14
N LEU A 139 10.63 6.36 -3.21
CA LEU A 139 11.98 6.89 -3.05
C LEU A 139 12.74 6.75 -4.38
N ALA A 140 13.47 7.79 -4.78
CA ALA A 140 14.10 7.86 -6.11
C ALA A 140 15.15 6.77 -6.36
N ASP A 141 15.76 6.24 -5.29
CA ASP A 141 16.72 5.13 -5.36
C ASP A 141 16.04 3.77 -5.58
N GLN A 142 14.74 3.65 -5.33
CA GLN A 142 13.96 2.42 -5.49
C GLN A 142 13.54 2.18 -6.95
N THR A 143 14.47 2.21 -7.89
CA THR A 143 14.22 2.11 -9.34
C THR A 143 13.39 0.88 -9.74
N LYS A 144 13.54 -0.25 -9.03
CA LYS A 144 12.73 -1.47 -9.29
C LYS A 144 11.25 -1.29 -8.91
N VAL A 145 10.97 -0.52 -7.85
CA VAL A 145 9.60 -0.20 -7.43
C VAL A 145 8.98 0.76 -8.43
N ILE A 146 9.70 1.79 -8.86
CA ILE A 146 9.26 2.74 -9.90
C ILE A 146 8.85 1.97 -11.16
N ARG A 147 9.72 1.09 -11.69
CA ARG A 147 9.41 0.26 -12.86
C ARG A 147 8.19 -0.66 -12.64
N ALA A 148 8.01 -1.18 -11.43
CA ALA A 148 6.84 -2.00 -11.11
C ALA A 148 5.54 -1.19 -11.16
N PHE A 149 5.56 0.06 -10.70
CA PHE A 149 4.42 0.97 -10.80
C PHE A 149 4.16 1.37 -12.26
N GLU A 150 5.20 1.65 -13.06
CA GLU A 150 5.06 1.91 -14.49
C GLU A 150 4.40 0.74 -15.24
N GLN A 151 4.77 -0.51 -14.94
CA GLN A 151 4.13 -1.71 -15.49
C GLN A 151 2.64 -1.84 -15.14
N LEU A 152 2.20 -1.21 -14.07
CA LEU A 152 0.80 -1.13 -13.65
C LEU A 152 0.07 0.08 -14.24
N GLY A 153 0.76 0.89 -15.07
CA GLY A 153 0.20 2.03 -15.77
C GLY A 153 0.36 3.37 -15.05
N TYR A 154 1.07 3.40 -13.92
CA TYR A 154 1.45 4.67 -13.31
C TYR A 154 2.42 5.42 -14.22
N LYS A 155 2.33 6.75 -14.18
CA LYS A 155 3.22 7.65 -14.90
C LYS A 155 3.98 8.51 -13.90
N VAL A 156 5.28 8.64 -14.09
CA VAL A 156 6.10 9.61 -13.36
C VAL A 156 5.62 11.02 -13.73
N GLN A 157 5.33 11.83 -12.72
CA GLN A 157 4.94 13.22 -12.88
C GLN A 157 6.12 14.16 -12.64
N CYS A 158 6.83 13.94 -11.54
CA CYS A 158 8.02 14.71 -11.18
C CYS A 158 8.85 13.93 -10.15
N THR A 159 10.06 14.40 -9.94
CA THR A 159 10.88 14.05 -8.77
C THR A 159 10.99 15.30 -7.91
N LEU A 160 10.66 15.15 -6.63
CA LEU A 160 10.81 16.20 -5.63
C LEU A 160 12.08 15.96 -4.83
N GLU A 161 13.01 16.90 -4.93
CA GLU A 161 14.29 16.82 -4.24
C GLU A 161 14.11 17.02 -2.74
N ASN A 162 14.80 16.22 -1.94
CA ASN A 162 14.80 16.29 -0.47
C ASN A 162 13.38 16.28 0.17
N TYR A 163 12.42 15.66 -0.50
CA TYR A 163 11.01 15.70 -0.09
C TYR A 163 10.72 14.82 1.14
N PHE A 164 11.45 13.75 1.30
CA PHE A 164 11.28 12.82 2.42
C PHE A 164 12.50 12.92 3.36
N MET A 165 12.23 13.16 4.64
CA MET A 165 13.25 13.24 5.67
C MET A 165 13.21 11.99 6.54
N TYR A 166 14.34 11.33 6.70
CA TYR A 166 14.51 10.23 7.64
C TYR A 166 14.58 10.73 9.09
N PRO A 167 14.36 9.84 10.09
CA PRO A 167 14.46 10.23 11.50
C PRO A 167 15.81 10.80 11.94
N ASP A 168 16.89 10.45 11.24
CA ASP A 168 18.25 10.97 11.47
C ASP A 168 18.52 12.33 10.80
N GLY A 169 17.54 12.88 10.08
CA GLY A 169 17.62 14.17 9.41
C GLY A 169 18.10 14.12 7.95
N ASP A 170 18.56 12.96 7.47
CA ASP A 170 18.90 12.79 6.06
C ASP A 170 17.66 12.94 5.18
N CYS A 171 17.79 13.68 4.09
CA CYS A 171 16.72 13.88 3.12
C CYS A 171 16.97 13.07 1.85
N VAL A 172 15.88 12.61 1.26
CA VAL A 172 15.94 11.85 0.00
C VAL A 172 14.85 12.31 -0.96
N ASP A 173 15.14 12.12 -2.23
CA ASP A 173 14.23 12.48 -3.31
C ASP A 173 13.10 11.47 -3.43
N VAL A 174 11.93 11.97 -3.81
CA VAL A 174 10.72 11.16 -4.02
C VAL A 174 10.22 11.34 -5.45
N VAL A 175 10.00 10.23 -6.13
CA VAL A 175 9.33 10.19 -7.42
C VAL A 175 7.83 10.14 -7.19
N PHE A 176 7.15 11.18 -7.64
CA PHE A 176 5.69 11.26 -7.65
C PHE A 176 5.14 10.58 -8.90
N MET A 177 4.29 9.58 -8.69
CA MET A 177 3.68 8.82 -9.78
C MET A 177 2.16 8.87 -9.66
N THR A 178 1.47 8.89 -10.79
CA THR A 178 0.01 8.87 -10.82
C THR A 178 -0.55 7.84 -11.79
N LEU A 179 -1.71 7.28 -11.44
CA LEU A 179 -2.49 6.41 -12.31
C LEU A 179 -3.90 6.97 -12.47
N SER A 180 -4.31 7.25 -13.71
CA SER A 180 -5.70 7.58 -14.03
C SER A 180 -6.53 6.30 -14.04
N LEU A 181 -7.61 6.26 -13.26
CA LEU A 181 -8.54 5.13 -13.19
C LEU A 181 -9.73 5.28 -14.13
N LYS A 182 -10.05 6.52 -14.55
CA LYS A 182 -11.05 6.77 -15.58
C LYS A 182 -10.48 6.38 -16.95
N LYS A 183 -11.27 5.66 -17.74
CA LYS A 183 -11.01 5.60 -19.18
C LYS A 183 -11.10 7.02 -19.71
N LYS A 184 -10.10 7.48 -20.49
CA LYS A 184 -10.27 8.67 -21.30
C LYS A 184 -11.51 8.40 -22.15
N ILE A 185 -12.58 9.18 -21.93
CA ILE A 185 -13.60 9.34 -22.95
C ILE A 185 -12.85 10.12 -24.03
N GLU A 186 -12.62 9.50 -25.17
CA GLU A 186 -12.21 10.23 -26.35
C GLU A 186 -13.36 11.18 -26.65
N GLU A 187 -13.17 12.45 -26.31
CA GLU A 187 -14.05 13.51 -26.75
C GLU A 187 -13.87 13.60 -28.26
N PHE A 188 -15.00 13.47 -28.96
CA PHE A 188 -15.14 13.62 -30.39
C PHE A 188 -14.73 15.03 -30.86
#